data_63cdbb2f26bcb7efe8f5bcc405c6e69b
#
_entry.id   63cdbb2f26bcb7efe8f5bcc405c6e69b
#
_cell.length_a   1.000
_cell.length_b   1.000
_cell.length_c   1.000
_cell.angle_alpha   90.00
_cell.angle_beta   90.00
_cell.angle_gamma   90.00
#
_symmetry.space_group_name_H-M   'P 1'
#
loop_
_entity.id
_entity.type
_entity.pdbx_description
1 polymer ?
#
loop_
_entity_poly.entity_id
_entity_poly.type
_entity_poly.pdbx_seq_one_letter_code
_entity_poly.pdbx_strand_id
1 'polypeptide(L)'
;MNANKQFSLEGKVAIITGSSKGIGKAIAKGLAELGAHVVISSRSQEACGEVVNEFIKDGLKAIGIACHIGKEEQRKHLVDRTISQLGRIDVLVNNAAINPVFGPIEDVDPTIFDKIMDVNVKAPWALSNLVLPHLQKNNNGSIVNIASVEALTPGLGLGLYSTSKAALLMMSKNQAKEWGQY
;
A
#
# COMPACT_ATOMS: atom_id res chain seq x y z
N MET A 1 -15.76 7.54 27.83
CA MET A 1 -15.17 8.05 26.56
C MET A 1 -15.52 7.05 25.47
N ASN A 2 -16.07 7.53 24.35
CA ASN A 2 -16.45 6.64 23.26
C ASN A 2 -15.15 6.14 22.58
N ALA A 3 -14.86 4.85 22.61
CA ALA A 3 -13.63 4.26 22.04
C ALA A 3 -13.38 4.69 20.58
N ASN A 4 -14.45 4.93 19.83
CA ASN A 4 -14.39 5.42 18.44
C ASN A 4 -13.75 6.82 18.30
N LYS A 5 -13.76 7.67 19.32
CA LYS A 5 -13.10 8.99 19.26
C LYS A 5 -11.57 8.89 19.38
N GLN A 6 -11.08 7.89 20.08
CA GLN A 6 -9.65 7.71 20.33
C GLN A 6 -8.89 7.25 19.07
N PHE A 7 -9.57 6.53 18.17
CA PHE A 7 -9.00 6.00 16.91
C PHE A 7 -9.54 6.72 15.67
N SER A 8 -10.15 7.90 15.82
CA SER A 8 -10.73 8.64 14.72
C SER A 8 -9.67 9.04 13.68
N LEU A 9 -9.98 8.75 12.42
CA LEU A 9 -9.23 9.19 11.23
C LEU A 9 -9.99 10.25 10.43
N GLU A 10 -10.93 10.95 11.08
CA GLU A 10 -11.69 12.02 10.41
C GLU A 10 -10.77 13.10 9.86
N GLY A 11 -10.99 13.48 8.60
CA GLY A 11 -10.14 14.43 7.87
C GLY A 11 -8.80 13.88 7.39
N LYS A 12 -8.50 12.59 7.62
CA LYS A 12 -7.30 11.93 7.10
C LYS A 12 -7.54 11.31 5.74
N VAL A 13 -6.51 11.27 4.92
CA VAL A 13 -6.50 10.63 3.59
C VAL A 13 -5.52 9.47 3.59
N ALA A 14 -6.01 8.29 3.21
CA ALA A 14 -5.23 7.07 3.16
C ALA A 14 -5.18 6.48 1.74
N ILE A 15 -3.99 6.24 1.22
CA ILE A 15 -3.77 5.48 -0.03
C ILE A 15 -3.53 4.02 0.33
N ILE A 16 -4.29 3.09 -0.24
CA ILE A 16 -4.12 1.64 -0.05
C ILE A 16 -3.88 0.98 -1.41
N THR A 17 -2.69 0.45 -1.64
CA THR A 17 -2.37 -0.27 -2.88
C THR A 17 -2.90 -1.70 -2.85
N GLY A 18 -3.35 -2.23 -4.01
CA GLY A 18 -3.93 -3.57 -4.09
C GLY A 18 -5.24 -3.72 -3.32
N SER A 19 -6.06 -2.67 -3.25
CA SER A 19 -7.24 -2.59 -2.39
C SER A 19 -8.57 -2.88 -3.09
N SER A 20 -8.55 -3.41 -4.32
CA SER A 20 -9.79 -3.86 -4.99
C SER A 20 -10.34 -5.18 -4.42
N LYS A 21 -9.57 -5.92 -3.61
CA LYS A 21 -9.99 -7.19 -2.98
C LYS A 21 -9.11 -7.57 -1.79
N GLY A 22 -9.51 -8.64 -1.07
CA GLY A 22 -8.71 -9.29 -0.03
C GLY A 22 -8.28 -8.34 1.09
N ILE A 23 -7.04 -8.50 1.56
CA ILE A 23 -6.47 -7.76 2.70
C ILE A 23 -6.53 -6.24 2.47
N GLY A 24 -6.14 -5.77 1.28
CA GLY A 24 -6.15 -4.34 0.97
C GLY A 24 -7.55 -3.72 1.04
N LYS A 25 -8.59 -4.42 0.54
CA LYS A 25 -9.98 -3.96 0.64
C LYS A 25 -10.45 -3.92 2.11
N ALA A 26 -10.11 -4.95 2.89
CA ALA A 26 -10.46 -4.99 4.31
C ALA A 26 -9.79 -3.85 5.10
N ILE A 27 -8.50 -3.57 4.84
CA ILE A 27 -7.78 -2.44 5.43
C ILE A 27 -8.45 -1.12 5.04
N ALA A 28 -8.76 -0.93 3.75
CA ALA A 28 -9.42 0.27 3.27
C ALA A 28 -10.77 0.48 3.96
N LYS A 29 -11.58 -0.58 4.11
CA LYS A 29 -12.86 -0.53 4.81
C LYS A 29 -12.68 -0.10 6.27
N GLY A 30 -11.79 -0.74 7.02
CA GLY A 30 -11.54 -0.40 8.42
C GLY A 30 -11.07 1.05 8.62
N LEU A 31 -10.19 1.57 7.74
CA LEU A 31 -9.77 2.96 7.80
C LEU A 31 -10.91 3.92 7.47
N ALA A 32 -11.76 3.58 6.48
CA ALA A 32 -12.91 4.39 6.11
C ALA A 32 -13.99 4.41 7.22
N GLU A 33 -14.23 3.29 7.91
CA GLU A 33 -15.14 3.19 9.06
C GLU A 33 -14.68 4.04 10.25
N LEU A 34 -13.36 4.30 10.36
CA LEU A 34 -12.80 5.24 11.33
C LEU A 34 -12.82 6.71 10.87
N GLY A 35 -13.38 7.00 9.69
CA GLY A 35 -13.58 8.35 9.17
C GLY A 35 -12.58 8.81 8.11
N ALA A 36 -11.59 8.00 7.74
CA ALA A 36 -10.65 8.36 6.69
C ALA A 36 -11.34 8.46 5.31
N HIS A 37 -10.84 9.34 4.45
CA HIS A 37 -11.10 9.30 3.03
C HIS A 37 -10.09 8.35 2.39
N VAL A 38 -10.53 7.20 1.88
CA VAL A 38 -9.64 6.17 1.35
C VAL A 38 -9.51 6.23 -0.17
N VAL A 39 -8.30 6.01 -0.65
CA VAL A 39 -7.99 5.88 -2.08
C VAL A 39 -7.83 4.39 -2.39
N ILE A 40 -8.82 3.83 -3.06
CA ILE A 40 -8.81 2.46 -3.55
C ILE A 40 -7.94 2.40 -4.80
N SER A 41 -6.88 1.61 -4.76
CA SER A 41 -5.95 1.53 -5.88
C SER A 41 -5.61 0.09 -6.25
N SER A 42 -5.77 -0.24 -7.52
CA SER A 42 -5.39 -1.51 -8.14
C SER A 42 -5.09 -1.28 -9.63
N ARG A 43 -4.75 -2.33 -10.38
CA ARG A 43 -4.45 -2.22 -11.82
C ARG A 43 -5.68 -1.93 -12.69
N SER A 44 -6.89 -2.24 -12.23
CA SER A 44 -8.15 -2.04 -12.94
C SER A 44 -8.92 -0.87 -12.34
N GLN A 45 -9.23 0.14 -13.16
CA GLN A 45 -10.10 1.26 -12.75
C GLN A 45 -11.52 0.79 -12.46
N GLU A 46 -12.02 -0.17 -13.22
CA GLU A 46 -13.35 -0.76 -13.02
C GLU A 46 -13.45 -1.42 -11.64
N ALA A 47 -12.48 -2.32 -11.30
CA ALA A 47 -12.46 -2.97 -9.99
C ALA A 47 -12.28 -1.98 -8.82
N CYS A 48 -11.57 -0.86 -9.02
CA CYS A 48 -11.53 0.21 -8.03
C CYS A 48 -12.90 0.88 -7.89
N GLY A 49 -13.58 1.14 -9.01
CA GLY A 49 -14.90 1.77 -9.03
C GLY A 49 -15.98 0.92 -8.34
N GLU A 50 -15.97 -0.39 -8.52
CA GLU A 50 -16.87 -1.31 -7.82
C GLU A 50 -16.74 -1.20 -6.29
N VAL A 51 -15.51 -1.21 -5.76
CA VAL A 51 -15.27 -1.06 -4.32
C VAL A 51 -15.67 0.33 -3.82
N VAL A 52 -15.38 1.38 -4.59
CA VAL A 52 -15.81 2.74 -4.26
C VAL A 52 -17.34 2.83 -4.16
N ASN A 53 -18.05 2.27 -5.14
CA ASN A 53 -19.52 2.25 -5.14
C ASN A 53 -20.08 1.50 -3.92
N GLU A 54 -19.47 0.38 -3.55
CA GLU A 54 -19.83 -0.36 -2.33
C GLU A 54 -19.63 0.51 -1.08
N PHE A 55 -18.45 1.13 -0.94
CA PHE A 55 -18.13 1.97 0.23
C PHE A 55 -19.04 3.20 0.34
N ILE A 56 -19.36 3.85 -0.78
CA ILE A 56 -20.29 4.99 -0.80
C ILE A 56 -21.70 4.56 -0.37
N LYS A 57 -22.19 3.38 -0.77
CA LYS A 57 -23.47 2.83 -0.32
C LYS A 57 -23.48 2.59 1.20
N ASP A 58 -22.34 2.23 1.78
CA ASP A 58 -22.16 2.07 3.22
C ASP A 58 -21.94 3.43 3.95
N GLY A 59 -22.03 4.57 3.24
CA GLY A 59 -21.82 5.92 3.81
C GLY A 59 -20.34 6.28 4.04
N LEU A 60 -19.41 5.50 3.48
CA LEU A 60 -17.97 5.71 3.63
C LEU A 60 -17.39 6.64 2.55
N LYS A 61 -16.27 7.30 2.85
CA LYS A 61 -15.59 8.23 1.94
C LYS A 61 -14.50 7.49 1.15
N ALA A 62 -14.67 7.35 -0.16
CA ALA A 62 -13.72 6.65 -1.01
C ALA A 62 -13.62 7.24 -2.41
N ILE A 63 -12.43 7.19 -3.01
CA ILE A 63 -12.20 7.40 -4.46
C ILE A 63 -11.39 6.25 -5.03
N GLY A 64 -11.48 6.03 -6.35
CA GLY A 64 -10.76 4.97 -7.05
C GLY A 64 -9.76 5.53 -8.06
N ILE A 65 -8.48 5.15 -7.94
CA ILE A 65 -7.42 5.54 -8.86
C ILE A 65 -6.64 4.29 -9.30
N ALA A 66 -6.72 3.95 -10.59
CA ALA A 66 -5.95 2.82 -11.11
C ALA A 66 -4.44 3.09 -11.04
N CYS A 67 -3.70 2.09 -10.57
CA CYS A 67 -2.25 2.13 -10.55
C CYS A 67 -1.64 0.72 -10.63
N HIS A 68 -0.86 0.48 -11.67
CA HIS A 68 0.08 -0.63 -11.70
C HIS A 68 1.36 -0.18 -10.97
N ILE A 69 1.54 -0.59 -9.71
CA ILE A 69 2.62 -0.10 -8.84
C ILE A 69 4.04 -0.32 -9.39
N GLY A 70 4.25 -1.29 -10.28
CA GLY A 70 5.52 -1.50 -10.99
C GLY A 70 5.84 -0.40 -12.02
N LYS A 71 4.88 0.47 -12.40
CA LYS A 71 5.08 1.55 -13.38
C LYS A 71 5.24 2.90 -12.70
N GLU A 72 6.39 3.56 -12.94
CA GLU A 72 6.73 4.83 -12.28
C GLU A 72 5.69 5.92 -12.55
N GLU A 73 5.32 6.12 -13.82
CA GLU A 73 4.33 7.12 -14.22
C GLU A 73 3.00 6.94 -13.47
N GLN A 74 2.57 5.68 -13.29
CA GLN A 74 1.31 5.41 -12.62
C GLN A 74 1.40 5.64 -11.11
N ARG A 75 2.56 5.41 -10.49
CA ARG A 75 2.77 5.78 -9.08
C ARG A 75 2.74 7.30 -8.89
N LYS A 76 3.39 8.06 -9.76
CA LYS A 76 3.31 9.53 -9.77
C LYS A 76 1.86 10.00 -9.95
N HIS A 77 1.18 9.47 -10.96
CA HIS A 77 -0.24 9.78 -11.22
C HIS A 77 -1.13 9.50 -9.99
N LEU A 78 -0.93 8.37 -9.29
CA LEU A 78 -1.69 8.04 -8.08
C LEU A 78 -1.54 9.13 -7.01
N VAL A 79 -0.30 9.57 -6.73
CA VAL A 79 -0.02 10.61 -5.73
C VAL A 79 -0.59 11.96 -6.18
N ASP A 80 -0.31 12.40 -7.41
CA ASP A 80 -0.76 13.67 -7.95
C ASP A 80 -2.30 13.77 -7.98
N ARG A 81 -2.98 12.70 -8.40
CA ARG A 81 -4.45 12.64 -8.41
C ARG A 81 -5.03 12.66 -6.99
N THR A 82 -4.39 11.98 -6.05
CA THR A 82 -4.82 12.04 -4.65
C THR A 82 -4.72 13.46 -4.11
N ILE A 83 -3.58 14.11 -4.32
CA ILE A 83 -3.39 15.52 -3.88
C ILE A 83 -4.36 16.46 -4.57
N SER A 84 -4.57 16.33 -5.89
CA SER A 84 -5.47 17.23 -6.63
C SER A 84 -6.94 17.09 -6.20
N GLN A 85 -7.38 15.89 -5.79
CA GLN A 85 -8.76 15.64 -5.41
C GLN A 85 -9.03 15.82 -3.91
N LEU A 86 -8.07 15.47 -3.05
CA LEU A 86 -8.26 15.41 -1.61
C LEU A 86 -7.37 16.36 -0.81
N GLY A 87 -6.42 17.02 -1.46
CA GLY A 87 -5.58 18.07 -0.88
C GLY A 87 -4.46 17.59 0.05
N ARG A 88 -4.47 16.33 0.46
CA ARG A 88 -3.51 15.76 1.44
C ARG A 88 -3.31 14.26 1.29
N ILE A 89 -2.24 13.74 1.90
CA ILE A 89 -2.00 12.32 2.13
C ILE A 89 -1.47 12.19 3.56
N ASP A 90 -2.10 11.36 4.38
CA ASP A 90 -1.72 11.11 5.77
C ASP A 90 -1.25 9.69 6.00
N VAL A 91 -1.77 8.73 5.24
CA VAL A 91 -1.46 7.31 5.38
C VAL A 91 -1.17 6.69 4.02
N LEU A 92 -0.10 5.93 3.94
CA LEU A 92 0.19 5.04 2.83
C LEU A 92 0.20 3.59 3.31
N VAL A 93 -0.61 2.73 2.70
CA VAL A 93 -0.55 1.28 2.92
C VAL A 93 -0.03 0.60 1.65
N ASN A 94 1.22 0.15 1.70
CA ASN A 94 1.85 -0.68 0.68
C ASN A 94 1.42 -2.13 0.88
N ASN A 95 0.27 -2.49 0.30
CA ASN A 95 -0.30 -3.84 0.39
C ASN A 95 -0.14 -4.65 -0.91
N ALA A 96 -0.09 -4.00 -2.07
CA ALA A 96 0.06 -4.70 -3.34
C ALA A 96 1.37 -5.49 -3.39
N ALA A 97 1.28 -6.77 -3.73
CA ALA A 97 2.42 -7.68 -3.89
C ALA A 97 2.08 -8.78 -4.89
N ILE A 98 3.10 -9.48 -5.34
CA ILE A 98 2.97 -10.67 -6.20
C ILE A 98 3.80 -11.83 -5.66
N ASN A 99 3.33 -13.03 -5.94
CA ASN A 99 4.09 -14.28 -5.88
C ASN A 99 3.69 -15.15 -7.08
N PRO A 100 4.32 -14.97 -8.24
CA PRO A 100 3.92 -15.66 -9.48
C PRO A 100 4.46 -17.09 -9.61
N VAL A 101 5.36 -17.52 -8.73
CA VAL A 101 6.00 -18.84 -8.80
C VAL A 101 5.94 -19.55 -7.45
N PHE A 102 5.87 -20.86 -7.50
CA PHE A 102 6.00 -21.77 -6.37
C PHE A 102 6.86 -22.95 -6.81
N GLY A 103 8.01 -23.17 -6.16
CA GLY A 103 8.95 -24.22 -6.51
C GLY A 103 10.36 -23.96 -5.97
N PRO A 104 11.35 -24.82 -6.35
CA PRO A 104 12.75 -24.65 -5.99
C PRO A 104 13.29 -23.28 -6.40
N ILE A 105 14.12 -22.67 -5.57
CA ILE A 105 14.62 -21.31 -5.83
C ILE A 105 15.58 -21.28 -7.03
N GLU A 106 16.31 -22.36 -7.27
CA GLU A 106 17.24 -22.52 -8.39
C GLU A 106 16.55 -22.57 -9.76
N ASP A 107 15.26 -22.92 -9.80
CA ASP A 107 14.49 -23.03 -11.06
C ASP A 107 13.83 -21.69 -11.44
N VAL A 108 13.99 -20.64 -10.64
CA VAL A 108 13.33 -19.35 -10.91
C VAL A 108 14.05 -18.59 -12.01
N ASP A 109 13.31 -18.28 -13.08
CA ASP A 109 13.82 -17.45 -14.18
C ASP A 109 14.21 -16.04 -13.69
N PRO A 110 15.37 -15.49 -14.12
CA PRO A 110 15.83 -14.15 -13.73
C PRO A 110 14.79 -13.04 -13.97
N THR A 111 13.97 -13.15 -15.02
CA THR A 111 12.91 -12.15 -15.28
C THR A 111 11.82 -12.17 -14.23
N ILE A 112 11.57 -13.32 -13.61
CA ILE A 112 10.64 -13.45 -12.48
C ILE A 112 11.26 -12.86 -11.22
N PHE A 113 12.57 -13.06 -11.00
CA PHE A 113 13.31 -12.40 -9.92
C PHE A 113 13.14 -10.89 -10.00
N ASP A 114 13.47 -10.28 -11.14
CA ASP A 114 13.34 -8.84 -11.35
C ASP A 114 11.91 -8.35 -11.10
N LYS A 115 10.92 -9.06 -11.63
CA LYS A 115 9.52 -8.72 -11.46
C LYS A 115 9.06 -8.76 -10.01
N ILE A 116 9.47 -9.76 -9.23
CA ILE A 116 9.13 -9.85 -7.80
C ILE A 116 9.79 -8.71 -7.03
N MET A 117 11.08 -8.45 -7.26
CA MET A 117 11.80 -7.37 -6.59
C MET A 117 11.25 -5.98 -6.98
N ASP A 118 10.94 -5.77 -8.25
CA ASP A 118 10.33 -4.52 -8.71
C ASP A 118 8.98 -4.24 -8.02
N VAL A 119 8.12 -5.25 -7.91
CA VAL A 119 6.76 -5.07 -7.36
C VAL A 119 6.75 -5.09 -5.84
N ASN A 120 7.48 -6.02 -5.20
CA ASN A 120 7.38 -6.24 -3.76
C ASN A 120 8.33 -5.35 -2.93
N VAL A 121 9.39 -4.79 -3.55
CA VAL A 121 10.42 -4.01 -2.86
C VAL A 121 10.55 -2.60 -3.45
N LYS A 122 10.92 -2.49 -4.73
CA LYS A 122 11.19 -1.20 -5.37
C LYS A 122 9.93 -0.33 -5.46
N ALA A 123 8.77 -0.90 -5.78
CA ALA A 123 7.54 -0.13 -5.89
C ALA A 123 7.07 0.46 -4.54
N PRO A 124 7.02 -0.29 -3.42
CA PRO A 124 6.78 0.29 -2.09
C PRO A 124 7.78 1.36 -1.70
N TRP A 125 9.08 1.14 -1.93
CA TRP A 125 10.11 2.14 -1.69
C TRP A 125 9.86 3.43 -2.48
N ALA A 126 9.65 3.32 -3.79
CA ALA A 126 9.45 4.47 -4.65
C ALA A 126 8.16 5.24 -4.31
N LEU A 127 7.07 4.53 -4.00
CA LEU A 127 5.81 5.16 -3.61
C LEU A 127 5.92 5.84 -2.24
N SER A 128 6.65 5.24 -1.30
CA SER A 128 6.94 5.86 0.00
C SER A 128 7.71 7.17 -0.16
N ASN A 129 8.72 7.21 -1.04
CA ASN A 129 9.45 8.44 -1.35
C ASN A 129 8.55 9.53 -1.98
N LEU A 130 7.62 9.15 -2.87
CA LEU A 130 6.68 10.09 -3.49
C LEU A 130 5.71 10.71 -2.48
N VAL A 131 5.25 9.95 -1.48
CA VAL A 131 4.32 10.48 -0.47
C VAL A 131 5.03 11.19 0.69
N LEU A 132 6.31 10.93 0.94
CA LEU A 132 7.06 11.46 2.08
C LEU A 132 6.94 12.98 2.25
N PRO A 133 7.11 13.83 1.20
CA PRO A 133 6.97 15.28 1.36
C PRO A 133 5.58 15.72 1.85
N HIS A 134 4.53 14.98 1.48
CA HIS A 134 3.17 15.25 1.91
C HIS A 134 2.94 14.84 3.37
N LEU A 135 3.53 13.72 3.79
CA LEU A 135 3.48 13.28 5.19
C LEU A 135 4.22 14.25 6.10
N GLN A 136 5.40 14.70 5.70
CA GLN A 136 6.20 15.70 6.42
C GLN A 136 5.43 17.01 6.59
N LYS A 137 4.79 17.51 5.51
CA LYS A 137 3.97 18.72 5.54
C LYS A 137 2.83 18.63 6.55
N ASN A 138 2.25 17.46 6.72
CA ASN A 138 1.15 17.23 7.66
C ASN A 138 1.62 16.99 9.10
N ASN A 139 2.93 16.81 9.32
CA ASN A 139 3.59 16.58 10.62
C ASN A 139 2.96 15.46 11.47
N ASN A 140 2.31 14.50 10.82
CA ASN A 140 1.71 13.31 11.45
C ASN A 140 1.31 12.31 10.35
N GLY A 141 2.30 11.69 9.72
CA GLY A 141 2.11 10.72 8.65
C GLY A 141 2.37 9.28 9.10
N SER A 142 1.81 8.32 8.37
CA SER A 142 2.08 6.91 8.60
C SER A 142 2.30 6.15 7.29
N ILE A 143 3.32 5.29 7.27
CA ILE A 143 3.54 4.30 6.21
C ILE A 143 3.43 2.91 6.80
N VAL A 144 2.54 2.09 6.25
CA VAL A 144 2.34 0.69 6.64
C VAL A 144 2.73 -0.20 5.47
N ASN A 145 3.70 -1.06 5.67
CA ASN A 145 4.13 -2.06 4.68
C ASN A 145 3.59 -3.45 5.06
N ILE A 146 2.76 -4.05 4.20
CA ILE A 146 2.25 -5.41 4.43
C ILE A 146 3.34 -6.41 4.07
N ALA A 147 4.07 -6.85 5.07
CA ALA A 147 5.10 -7.87 4.98
C ALA A 147 4.50 -9.28 4.91
N SER A 148 5.17 -10.26 5.47
CA SER A 148 4.72 -11.66 5.58
C SER A 148 5.49 -12.33 6.71
N VAL A 149 4.94 -13.41 7.29
CA VAL A 149 5.70 -14.33 8.14
C VAL A 149 6.90 -14.91 7.39
N GLU A 150 6.78 -15.05 6.08
CA GLU A 150 7.84 -15.46 5.16
C GLU A 150 9.09 -14.55 5.20
N ALA A 151 8.96 -13.33 5.69
CA ALA A 151 10.10 -12.44 5.91
C ALA A 151 11.01 -12.86 7.09
N LEU A 152 10.51 -13.73 7.94
CA LEU A 152 11.20 -14.20 9.15
C LEU A 152 11.58 -15.68 9.05
N THR A 153 10.68 -16.51 8.51
CA THR A 153 10.86 -17.95 8.39
C THR A 153 10.40 -18.39 7.00
N PRO A 154 11.32 -18.76 6.10
CA PRO A 154 10.98 -19.08 4.72
C PRO A 154 10.30 -20.45 4.62
N GLY A 155 9.19 -20.52 3.86
CA GLY A 155 8.54 -21.77 3.49
C GLY A 155 9.16 -22.41 2.26
N LEU A 156 9.07 -23.72 2.15
CA LEU A 156 9.50 -24.44 0.96
C LEU A 156 8.74 -23.95 -0.28
N GLY A 157 9.45 -23.74 -1.38
CA GLY A 157 8.89 -23.28 -2.65
C GLY A 157 8.53 -21.77 -2.70
N LEU A 158 8.82 -21.01 -1.64
CA LEU A 158 8.54 -19.57 -1.53
C LEU A 158 9.82 -18.72 -1.47
N GLY A 159 11.00 -19.29 -1.75
CA GLY A 159 12.29 -18.67 -1.46
C GLY A 159 12.44 -17.24 -1.96
N LEU A 160 12.07 -16.97 -3.21
CA LEU A 160 12.19 -15.61 -3.76
C LEU A 160 11.14 -14.64 -3.20
N TYR A 161 9.92 -15.10 -2.96
CA TYR A 161 8.91 -14.30 -2.28
C TYR A 161 9.35 -13.94 -0.85
N SER A 162 9.84 -14.93 -0.09
CA SER A 162 10.38 -14.75 1.26
C SER A 162 11.52 -13.73 1.27
N THR A 163 12.45 -13.83 0.33
CA THR A 163 13.55 -12.86 0.12
C THR A 163 13.02 -11.45 -0.09
N SER A 164 12.02 -11.28 -0.97
CA SER A 164 11.44 -9.96 -1.22
C SER A 164 10.73 -9.38 0.00
N LYS A 165 10.07 -10.23 0.80
CA LYS A 165 9.38 -9.79 2.03
C LYS A 165 10.36 -9.48 3.16
N ALA A 166 11.48 -10.18 3.25
CA ALA A 166 12.58 -9.84 4.17
C ALA A 166 13.22 -8.49 3.80
N ALA A 167 13.44 -8.23 2.52
CA ALA A 167 13.92 -6.94 2.03
C ALA A 167 12.93 -5.80 2.36
N LEU A 168 11.63 -6.01 2.16
CA LEU A 168 10.59 -5.05 2.53
C LEU A 168 10.57 -4.78 4.04
N LEU A 169 10.74 -5.82 4.87
CA LEU A 169 10.79 -5.67 6.33
C LEU A 169 11.99 -4.84 6.76
N MET A 170 13.19 -5.08 6.20
CA MET A 170 14.39 -4.30 6.52
C MET A 170 14.25 -2.86 6.02
N MET A 171 13.69 -2.65 4.83
CA MET A 171 13.40 -1.32 4.31
C MET A 171 12.46 -0.54 5.26
N SER A 172 11.42 -1.18 5.79
CA SER A 172 10.50 -0.56 6.76
C SER A 172 11.23 -0.10 8.02
N LYS A 173 12.18 -0.90 8.53
CA LYS A 173 13.01 -0.54 9.69
C LYS A 173 13.90 0.67 9.39
N ASN A 174 14.52 0.72 8.21
CA ASN A 174 15.33 1.83 7.78
C ASN A 174 14.51 3.12 7.65
N GLN A 175 13.36 3.04 6.97
CA GLN A 175 12.44 4.18 6.84
C GLN A 175 11.98 4.69 8.21
N ALA A 176 11.64 3.80 9.14
CA ALA A 176 11.25 4.19 10.50
C ALA A 176 12.39 4.90 11.25
N LYS A 177 13.63 4.43 11.08
CA LYS A 177 14.79 5.04 11.71
C LYS A 177 15.13 6.43 11.14
N GLU A 178 15.00 6.59 9.82
CA GLU A 178 15.37 7.83 9.13
C GLU A 178 14.24 8.87 9.15
N TRP A 179 12.97 8.43 9.07
CA TRP A 179 11.81 9.30 8.90
C TRP A 179 10.91 9.39 10.14
N GLY A 180 11.18 8.60 11.18
CA GLY A 180 10.34 8.51 12.38
C GLY A 180 10.22 9.81 13.19
N GLN A 181 10.99 10.84 12.85
CA GLN A 181 10.90 12.17 13.44
C GLN A 181 9.80 13.04 12.79
N TYR A 182 9.20 12.59 11.71
CA TYR A 182 8.16 13.30 10.95
C TYR A 182 6.81 12.58 11.13
#